data_f19028829daec69c27bf25ddb701ddd2
#
_entry.id   f19028829daec69c27bf25ddb701ddd2
#
_cell.length_a   1.000
_cell.length_b   1.000
_cell.length_c   1.000
_cell.angle_alpha   90.00
_cell.angle_beta   90.00
_cell.angle_gamma   90.00
#
_symmetry.space_group_name_H-M   'P 1'
#
loop_
_entity.id
_entity.type
_entity.pdbx_description
1 polymer ?
#
loop_
_entity_poly.entity_id
_entity_poly.type
_entity_poly.pdbx_seq_one_letter_code
_entity_poly.pdbx_strand_id
1 'polypeptide(L)'
;MTVCKAQDKAADNYVTAMRGFYLWRCGMAVSTDYHGNHYATEACHTEDGYTDYIIPTLLPGTKVAERIDGTGGWHDAGDYGKYTVNAGVTLGTLFYAWDHFGDKLKRISLDLPVTAKGYPEFLEELKWETDFLLKMQYPDGSGRVSHKLTRTAFSAFIMPQMDKEKRYFTEWSSAATADFVAVMAMSARYFKLYDRKYARRCLDAAWVSWKYLMEHPENKGFVQGDFSTGSYFTSDEDDRLWAAAEMWETTGEAECLTDLETRISAISKSIKNTSASPFRRFRPRSLVESGWDWGNVGNLGMWTYALSKKKGRNEELVEEVRKAILDNAKAIADQIRKDEYGCPITSFFWGCNGTAARQSVNLHVAELIDPTVSYKSDIAAISRWILGNNVYHRSFVTGLGVNPPMHPHDRRSGADGIDEPWPGYLVGGGHTPTDWVDDQEDYSRNEIAINWQAGLVY
;
A
#
# COMPACT_ATOMS: atom_id res chain seq x y z
N MET A 1 -21.70 -24.78 18.59
CA MET A 1 -20.76 -25.41 17.65
C MET A 1 -20.64 -24.64 16.32
N THR A 2 -21.72 -24.14 15.72
CA THR A 2 -21.68 -23.47 14.39
C THR A 2 -20.93 -22.12 14.40
N VAL A 3 -21.04 -21.35 15.47
CA VAL A 3 -20.39 -20.02 15.59
C VAL A 3 -18.87 -20.13 15.74
N CYS A 4 -18.37 -21.11 16.53
CA CYS A 4 -16.93 -21.36 16.63
C CYS A 4 -16.31 -21.75 15.27
N LYS A 5 -16.95 -22.66 14.53
CA LYS A 5 -16.46 -23.06 13.21
C LYS A 5 -16.41 -21.93 12.18
N ALA A 6 -17.33 -20.95 12.27
CA ALA A 6 -17.34 -19.80 11.38
C ALA A 6 -16.22 -18.78 11.74
N GLN A 7 -15.94 -18.61 13.04
CA GLN A 7 -14.83 -17.78 13.50
C GLN A 7 -13.45 -18.36 13.14
N ASP A 8 -13.28 -19.68 13.30
CA ASP A 8 -12.05 -20.37 12.92
C ASP A 8 -11.79 -20.22 11.42
N LYS A 9 -12.81 -20.46 10.58
CA LYS A 9 -12.68 -20.29 9.13
C LYS A 9 -12.36 -18.85 8.70
N ALA A 10 -12.91 -17.85 9.37
CA ALA A 10 -12.61 -16.44 9.07
C ALA A 10 -11.17 -16.09 9.47
N ALA A 11 -10.67 -16.63 10.58
CA ALA A 11 -9.27 -16.47 10.98
C ALA A 11 -8.32 -17.15 9.98
N ASP A 12 -8.64 -18.36 9.50
CA ASP A 12 -7.86 -19.07 8.49
C ASP A 12 -7.81 -18.30 7.17
N ASN A 13 -8.94 -17.74 6.72
CA ASN A 13 -9.00 -16.91 5.51
C ASN A 13 -8.13 -15.64 5.64
N TYR A 14 -8.17 -14.99 6.82
CA TYR A 14 -7.34 -13.83 7.09
C TYR A 14 -5.85 -14.18 7.03
N VAL A 15 -5.45 -15.26 7.70
CA VAL A 15 -4.06 -15.75 7.69
C VAL A 15 -3.61 -16.06 6.26
N THR A 16 -4.43 -16.76 5.48
CA THR A 16 -4.12 -17.07 4.08
C THR A 16 -3.90 -15.79 3.26
N ALA A 17 -4.79 -14.80 3.37
CA ALA A 17 -4.65 -13.53 2.65
C ALA A 17 -3.43 -12.72 3.13
N MET A 18 -3.18 -12.64 4.45
CA MET A 18 -2.04 -11.90 4.99
C MET A 18 -0.70 -12.57 4.65
N ARG A 19 -0.65 -13.91 4.60
CA ARG A 19 0.52 -14.66 4.13
C ARG A 19 0.90 -14.35 2.68
N GLY A 20 0.00 -13.79 1.88
CA GLY A 20 0.32 -13.29 0.54
C GLY A 20 1.52 -12.36 0.52
N PHE A 21 1.70 -11.50 1.54
CA PHE A 21 2.87 -10.64 1.65
C PHE A 21 4.16 -11.43 1.87
N TYR A 22 4.16 -12.42 2.77
CA TYR A 22 5.29 -13.33 2.93
C TYR A 22 5.65 -14.05 1.62
N LEU A 23 4.66 -14.49 0.88
CA LEU A 23 4.86 -15.18 -0.39
C LEU A 23 5.34 -14.24 -1.52
N TRP A 24 5.21 -12.92 -1.36
CA TRP A 24 5.82 -11.90 -2.23
C TRP A 24 7.25 -11.50 -1.81
N ARG A 25 7.79 -12.01 -0.70
CA ARG A 25 9.14 -11.64 -0.27
C ARG A 25 10.17 -11.93 -1.36
N CYS A 26 10.93 -10.89 -1.71
CA CYS A 26 12.10 -10.95 -2.59
C CYS A 26 13.36 -11.23 -1.77
N GLY A 27 14.37 -11.87 -2.33
CA GLY A 27 15.66 -12.09 -1.68
C GLY A 27 15.77 -13.31 -0.79
N MET A 28 14.71 -14.09 -0.62
CA MET A 28 14.71 -15.33 0.17
C MET A 28 13.84 -16.42 -0.47
N ALA A 29 14.02 -17.65 -0.04
CA ALA A 29 13.09 -18.73 -0.36
C ALA A 29 11.79 -18.57 0.42
N VAL A 30 10.66 -18.79 -0.23
CA VAL A 30 9.33 -18.78 0.39
C VAL A 30 8.56 -20.03 0.04
N SER A 31 7.70 -20.52 0.95
CA SER A 31 6.85 -21.69 0.67
C SER A 31 5.56 -21.67 1.49
N THR A 32 4.56 -22.37 0.98
CA THR A 32 3.32 -22.65 1.71
C THR A 32 2.69 -23.94 1.18
N ASP A 33 2.02 -24.68 2.08
CA ASP A 33 1.16 -25.80 1.69
C ASP A 33 -0.29 -25.31 1.71
N TYR A 34 -1.03 -25.59 0.64
CA TYR A 34 -2.43 -25.21 0.53
C TYR A 34 -3.20 -26.19 -0.36
N HIS A 35 -4.35 -26.68 0.09
CA HIS A 35 -5.20 -27.65 -0.61
C HIS A 35 -4.47 -28.89 -1.14
N GLY A 36 -3.39 -29.31 -0.48
CA GLY A 36 -2.59 -30.47 -0.87
C GLY A 36 -1.48 -30.17 -1.89
N ASN A 37 -1.40 -28.95 -2.38
CA ASN A 37 -0.29 -28.46 -3.21
C ASN A 37 0.81 -27.85 -2.33
N HIS A 38 2.06 -27.96 -2.79
CA HIS A 38 3.22 -27.31 -2.19
C HIS A 38 3.73 -26.20 -3.12
N TYR A 39 3.53 -24.95 -2.73
CA TYR A 39 4.00 -23.77 -3.45
C TYR A 39 5.34 -23.34 -2.88
N ALA A 40 6.35 -23.18 -3.71
CA ALA A 40 7.68 -22.79 -3.23
C ALA A 40 8.48 -22.00 -4.30
N THR A 41 9.29 -21.07 -3.85
CA THR A 41 10.36 -20.47 -4.64
C THR A 41 11.69 -20.64 -3.91
N GLU A 42 12.78 -20.73 -4.66
CA GLU A 42 14.13 -20.55 -4.11
C GLU A 42 14.40 -19.05 -3.86
N ALA A 43 15.51 -18.76 -3.18
CA ALA A 43 15.96 -17.36 -3.03
C ALA A 43 16.18 -16.72 -4.40
N CYS A 44 15.54 -15.58 -4.62
CA CYS A 44 15.56 -14.85 -5.88
C CYS A 44 16.23 -13.49 -5.71
N HIS A 45 16.70 -12.89 -6.81
CA HIS A 45 17.17 -11.50 -6.86
C HIS A 45 18.18 -11.11 -5.75
N THR A 46 19.02 -12.05 -5.37
CA THR A 46 20.04 -11.88 -4.31
C THR A 46 21.16 -10.94 -4.72
N GLU A 47 21.19 -10.53 -5.99
CA GLU A 47 22.12 -9.57 -6.57
C GLU A 47 21.46 -8.25 -6.99
N ASP A 48 20.29 -7.92 -6.46
CA ASP A 48 19.63 -6.65 -6.71
C ASP A 48 20.45 -5.44 -6.30
N GLY A 49 20.33 -4.37 -7.08
CA GLY A 49 20.81 -3.05 -6.70
C GLY A 49 21.92 -2.47 -7.57
N TYR A 50 21.81 -2.60 -8.91
CA TYR A 50 22.71 -1.90 -9.84
C TYR A 50 22.44 -0.39 -9.82
N THR A 51 23.49 0.41 -9.94
CA THR A 51 23.48 1.86 -9.67
C THR A 51 23.54 2.73 -10.90
N ASP A 52 23.59 2.15 -12.09
CA ASP A 52 23.80 2.83 -13.38
C ASP A 52 22.91 4.07 -13.55
N TYR A 53 21.65 3.99 -13.16
CA TYR A 53 20.67 5.09 -13.34
C TYR A 53 20.65 6.13 -12.22
N ILE A 54 21.27 5.86 -11.07
CA ILE A 54 21.39 6.86 -9.99
C ILE A 54 22.71 7.61 -10.03
N ILE A 55 23.78 7.00 -10.55
CA ILE A 55 25.12 7.61 -10.61
C ILE A 55 25.10 9.01 -11.22
N PRO A 56 24.41 9.29 -12.35
CA PRO A 56 24.39 10.61 -12.97
C PRO A 56 23.76 11.70 -12.10
N THR A 57 22.95 11.30 -11.12
CA THR A 57 22.17 12.23 -10.26
C THR A 57 22.72 12.33 -8.85
N LEU A 58 23.76 11.60 -8.49
CA LEU A 58 24.40 11.69 -7.16
C LEU A 58 25.00 13.07 -6.91
N LEU A 59 25.13 13.44 -5.65
CA LEU A 59 25.85 14.67 -5.27
C LEU A 59 27.30 14.63 -5.75
N PRO A 60 27.87 15.78 -6.19
CA PRO A 60 29.23 15.84 -6.69
C PRO A 60 30.25 15.24 -5.71
N GLY A 61 31.10 14.37 -6.23
CA GLY A 61 32.15 13.70 -5.44
C GLY A 61 31.71 12.43 -4.73
N THR A 62 30.43 12.07 -4.77
CA THR A 62 29.95 10.78 -4.24
C THR A 62 30.52 9.65 -5.10
N LYS A 63 31.09 8.65 -4.41
CA LYS A 63 31.53 7.39 -5.05
C LYS A 63 30.64 6.27 -4.58
N VAL A 64 30.07 5.54 -5.51
CA VAL A 64 29.25 4.36 -5.24
C VAL A 64 29.78 3.18 -6.07
N ALA A 65 29.64 1.97 -5.55
CA ALA A 65 29.97 0.77 -6.31
C ALA A 65 28.96 0.56 -7.46
N GLU A 66 29.32 -0.19 -8.49
CA GLU A 66 28.42 -0.59 -9.60
C GLU A 66 27.10 -1.20 -9.05
N ARG A 67 27.20 -1.86 -7.90
CA ARG A 67 26.07 -2.47 -7.20
C ARG A 67 26.14 -2.18 -5.71
N ILE A 68 25.01 -1.78 -5.12
CA ILE A 68 24.80 -1.67 -3.68
C ILE A 68 23.65 -2.60 -3.27
N ASP A 69 23.46 -2.83 -1.97
CA ASP A 69 22.43 -3.75 -1.48
C ASP A 69 21.02 -3.22 -1.78
N GLY A 70 20.33 -3.84 -2.72
CA GLY A 70 18.92 -3.64 -3.05
C GLY A 70 18.06 -4.90 -2.79
N THR A 71 18.58 -5.89 -2.06
CA THR A 71 17.87 -7.14 -1.78
C THR A 71 16.73 -6.96 -0.77
N GLY A 72 15.81 -7.92 -0.72
CA GLY A 72 14.65 -7.87 0.16
C GLY A 72 13.47 -7.10 -0.41
N GLY A 73 12.51 -6.78 0.43
CA GLY A 73 11.23 -6.19 0.05
C GLY A 73 10.26 -7.17 -0.57
N TRP A 74 9.11 -6.67 -1.00
CA TRP A 74 8.09 -7.44 -1.69
C TRP A 74 8.17 -7.23 -3.21
N HIS A 75 7.90 -8.28 -3.97
CA HIS A 75 7.46 -8.10 -5.36
C HIS A 75 6.11 -7.38 -5.35
N ASP A 76 5.93 -6.47 -6.29
CA ASP A 76 4.83 -5.49 -6.25
C ASP A 76 3.48 -6.08 -6.64
N ALA A 77 3.46 -6.91 -7.68
CA ALA A 77 2.23 -7.34 -8.33
C ALA A 77 2.39 -8.74 -8.94
N GLY A 78 1.84 -8.97 -10.12
CA GLY A 78 2.11 -10.15 -10.92
C GLY A 78 3.51 -10.18 -11.53
N ASP A 79 4.25 -9.08 -11.46
CA ASP A 79 5.66 -8.94 -11.84
C ASP A 79 6.61 -9.02 -10.62
N TYR A 80 7.92 -8.88 -10.88
CA TYR A 80 8.95 -8.94 -9.83
C TYR A 80 9.56 -7.56 -9.52
N GLY A 81 9.01 -6.47 -10.04
CA GLY A 81 9.42 -5.10 -9.72
C GLY A 81 9.18 -4.75 -8.26
N LYS A 82 9.89 -3.73 -7.77
CA LYS A 82 9.72 -3.16 -6.43
C LYS A 82 9.58 -1.65 -6.58
N TYR A 83 8.46 -1.07 -6.12
CA TYR A 83 8.07 0.31 -6.41
C TYR A 83 7.78 1.04 -5.11
N THR A 84 8.53 2.12 -4.84
CA THR A 84 8.46 2.84 -3.56
C THR A 84 7.08 3.43 -3.30
N VAL A 85 6.45 4.05 -4.30
CA VAL A 85 5.14 4.67 -4.17
C VAL A 85 4.06 3.64 -3.83
N ASN A 86 4.06 2.48 -4.51
CA ASN A 86 3.07 1.44 -4.24
C ASN A 86 3.31 0.74 -2.89
N ALA A 87 4.58 0.50 -2.53
CA ALA A 87 4.95 0.02 -1.20
C ALA A 87 4.55 1.02 -0.10
N GLY A 88 4.63 2.33 -0.39
CA GLY A 88 4.22 3.40 0.52
C GLY A 88 2.77 3.27 0.96
N VAL A 89 1.82 3.33 0.03
CA VAL A 89 0.38 3.22 0.34
C VAL A 89 0.03 1.86 0.96
N THR A 90 0.72 0.79 0.54
CA THR A 90 0.56 -0.56 1.09
C THR A 90 0.90 -0.58 2.57
N LEU A 91 2.11 -0.14 2.93
CA LEU A 91 2.56 -0.08 4.32
C LEU A 91 1.72 0.90 5.14
N GLY A 92 1.35 2.06 4.59
CA GLY A 92 0.44 3.00 5.23
C GLY A 92 -0.85 2.33 5.65
N THR A 93 -1.50 1.60 4.75
CA THR A 93 -2.74 0.84 5.02
C THR A 93 -2.53 -0.23 6.11
N LEU A 94 -1.44 -0.99 6.03
CA LEU A 94 -1.12 -2.04 7.01
C LEU A 94 -0.74 -1.47 8.39
N PHE A 95 -0.04 -0.34 8.45
CA PHE A 95 0.21 0.34 9.72
C PHE A 95 -1.07 0.90 10.34
N TYR A 96 -2.04 1.36 9.55
CA TYR A 96 -3.37 1.69 10.07
C TYR A 96 -4.09 0.45 10.60
N ALA A 97 -3.99 -0.70 9.93
CA ALA A 97 -4.52 -1.95 10.47
C ALA A 97 -3.89 -2.28 11.83
N TRP A 98 -2.57 -2.09 11.98
CA TRP A 98 -1.89 -2.27 13.26
C TRP A 98 -2.37 -1.29 14.32
N ASP A 99 -2.53 -0.01 13.99
CA ASP A 99 -2.99 1.01 14.93
C ASP A 99 -4.40 0.72 15.45
N HIS A 100 -5.28 0.29 14.56
CA HIS A 100 -6.69 0.05 14.87
C HIS A 100 -6.95 -1.33 15.51
N PHE A 101 -6.21 -2.35 15.12
CA PHE A 101 -6.47 -3.75 15.49
C PHE A 101 -5.27 -4.44 16.16
N GLY A 102 -4.24 -3.72 16.56
CA GLY A 102 -2.98 -4.29 17.07
C GLY A 102 -3.17 -5.28 18.21
N ASP A 103 -4.17 -5.10 19.09
CA ASP A 103 -4.49 -6.05 20.15
C ASP A 103 -4.95 -7.43 19.65
N LYS A 104 -5.54 -7.49 18.46
CA LYS A 104 -5.89 -8.73 17.78
C LYS A 104 -4.71 -9.25 16.96
N LEU A 105 -4.11 -8.38 16.15
CA LEU A 105 -3.03 -8.72 15.21
C LEU A 105 -1.79 -9.29 15.90
N LYS A 106 -1.43 -8.80 17.08
CA LYS A 106 -0.30 -9.35 17.86
C LYS A 106 -0.49 -10.79 18.35
N ARG A 107 -1.71 -11.34 18.26
CA ARG A 107 -2.04 -12.70 18.70
C ARG A 107 -2.20 -13.67 17.52
N ILE A 108 -2.20 -13.17 16.30
CA ILE A 108 -2.34 -13.99 15.10
C ILE A 108 -0.97 -14.56 14.76
N SER A 109 -0.90 -15.87 14.56
CA SER A 109 0.26 -16.49 13.95
C SER A 109 0.07 -16.51 12.44
N LEU A 110 1.07 -16.02 11.73
CA LEU A 110 1.16 -16.06 10.27
C LEU A 110 2.06 -17.22 9.80
N ASP A 111 2.62 -17.99 10.74
CA ASP A 111 3.57 -19.06 10.46
C ASP A 111 4.71 -18.58 9.54
N LEU A 112 5.29 -17.45 9.92
CA LEU A 112 6.42 -16.88 9.20
C LEU A 112 7.74 -17.52 9.67
N PRO A 113 8.73 -17.64 8.79
CA PRO A 113 10.07 -18.00 9.24
C PRO A 113 10.59 -16.85 10.11
N VAL A 114 10.78 -17.13 11.40
CA VAL A 114 11.17 -16.13 12.40
C VAL A 114 12.56 -15.59 12.08
N THR A 115 12.62 -14.35 11.61
CA THR A 115 13.87 -13.64 11.29
C THR A 115 14.31 -12.70 12.41
N ALA A 116 13.37 -12.20 13.25
CA ALA A 116 13.65 -11.32 14.37
C ALA A 116 12.87 -11.76 15.63
N LYS A 117 13.57 -12.14 16.70
CA LYS A 117 12.93 -12.50 17.98
C LYS A 117 12.30 -11.25 18.62
N GLY A 118 11.04 -11.34 18.99
CA GLY A 118 10.35 -10.37 19.85
C GLY A 118 9.37 -9.44 19.16
N TYR A 119 9.17 -9.58 17.85
CA TYR A 119 8.10 -8.89 17.14
C TYR A 119 6.84 -9.75 17.05
N PRO A 120 5.63 -9.18 17.06
CA PRO A 120 4.46 -9.82 16.49
C PRO A 120 4.69 -10.10 15.00
N GLU A 121 4.28 -11.28 14.52
CA GLU A 121 4.54 -11.70 13.13
C GLU A 121 3.98 -10.71 12.08
N PHE A 122 2.87 -10.05 12.38
CA PHE A 122 2.33 -8.98 11.53
C PHE A 122 3.35 -7.84 11.34
N LEU A 123 3.95 -7.32 12.43
CA LEU A 123 4.96 -6.28 12.34
C LEU A 123 6.28 -6.79 11.75
N GLU A 124 6.61 -8.05 11.94
CA GLU A 124 7.78 -8.67 11.33
C GLU A 124 7.64 -8.68 9.79
N GLU A 125 6.44 -8.98 9.30
CA GLU A 125 6.15 -8.92 7.86
C GLU A 125 6.33 -7.48 7.33
N LEU A 126 5.78 -6.49 8.02
CA LEU A 126 5.94 -5.09 7.63
C LEU A 126 7.42 -4.64 7.68
N LYS A 127 8.17 -5.18 8.65
CA LYS A 127 9.60 -4.88 8.78
C LYS A 127 10.39 -5.33 7.56
N TRP A 128 10.01 -6.44 6.91
CA TRP A 128 10.67 -6.92 5.71
C TRP A 128 10.67 -5.86 4.60
N GLU A 129 9.53 -5.22 4.39
CA GLU A 129 9.41 -4.16 3.39
C GLU A 129 10.06 -2.85 3.85
N THR A 130 9.91 -2.46 5.13
CA THR A 130 10.53 -1.22 5.63
C THR A 130 12.06 -1.31 5.65
N ASP A 131 12.64 -2.48 5.86
CA ASP A 131 14.09 -2.72 5.72
C ASP A 131 14.56 -2.51 4.28
N PHE A 132 13.76 -2.94 3.30
CA PHE A 132 14.05 -2.69 1.89
C PHE A 132 13.91 -1.20 1.53
N LEU A 133 12.84 -0.53 1.98
CA LEU A 133 12.66 0.90 1.70
C LEU A 133 13.82 1.74 2.24
N LEU A 134 14.41 1.40 3.40
CA LEU A 134 15.61 2.06 3.91
C LEU A 134 16.81 1.98 2.94
N LYS A 135 16.85 0.99 2.06
CA LYS A 135 17.89 0.85 1.03
C LYS A 135 17.59 1.67 -0.22
N MET A 136 16.33 2.12 -0.39
CA MET A 136 15.93 2.97 -1.51
C MET A 136 16.37 4.43 -1.35
N GLN A 137 16.74 4.86 -0.12
CA GLN A 137 17.31 6.18 0.10
C GLN A 137 18.71 6.28 -0.53
N TYR A 138 18.97 7.36 -1.24
CA TYR A 138 20.23 7.57 -1.97
C TYR A 138 21.45 7.47 -1.05
N PRO A 139 22.54 6.83 -1.50
CA PRO A 139 23.73 6.59 -0.68
C PRO A 139 24.61 7.83 -0.51
N ASP A 140 24.24 8.97 -1.11
CA ASP A 140 24.98 10.23 -1.06
C ASP A 140 24.59 11.12 0.13
N GLY A 141 23.65 10.68 0.97
CA GLY A 141 23.17 11.42 2.14
C GLY A 141 22.23 12.59 1.82
N SER A 142 21.84 12.77 0.56
CA SER A 142 20.89 13.83 0.16
C SER A 142 19.49 13.65 0.74
N GLY A 143 19.07 12.40 1.01
CA GLY A 143 17.72 12.09 1.44
C GLY A 143 16.75 11.79 0.29
N ARG A 144 17.18 11.89 -0.97
CA ARG A 144 16.39 11.46 -2.12
C ARG A 144 16.13 9.96 -2.06
N VAL A 145 15.01 9.51 -2.64
CA VAL A 145 14.61 8.11 -2.62
C VAL A 145 14.36 7.62 -4.04
N SER A 146 14.98 6.51 -4.41
CA SER A 146 14.75 5.86 -5.71
C SER A 146 13.28 5.52 -5.89
N HIS A 147 12.74 5.83 -7.07
CA HIS A 147 11.32 5.62 -7.36
C HIS A 147 10.95 4.14 -7.42
N LYS A 148 11.84 3.32 -7.99
CA LYS A 148 11.70 1.86 -8.06
C LYS A 148 13.05 1.15 -8.16
N LEU A 149 13.02 -0.16 -7.92
CA LEU A 149 14.11 -1.08 -8.23
C LEU A 149 13.57 -2.22 -9.08
N THR A 150 13.98 -2.28 -10.36
CA THR A 150 13.39 -3.20 -11.32
C THR A 150 14.32 -3.45 -12.51
N ARG A 151 14.00 -4.43 -13.35
CA ARG A 151 14.54 -4.58 -14.71
C ARG A 151 14.10 -3.40 -15.58
N THR A 152 14.74 -3.26 -16.74
CA THR A 152 14.29 -2.29 -17.76
C THR A 152 12.96 -2.72 -18.43
N ALA A 153 12.71 -4.02 -18.54
CA ALA A 153 11.48 -4.59 -19.09
C ALA A 153 10.93 -5.71 -18.21
N PHE A 154 9.66 -6.01 -18.29
CA PHE A 154 9.05 -7.14 -17.57
C PHE A 154 9.65 -8.48 -18.01
N SER A 155 9.78 -9.43 -17.07
CA SER A 155 10.11 -10.82 -17.37
C SER A 155 8.93 -11.52 -18.07
N ALA A 156 9.20 -12.61 -18.76
CA ALA A 156 8.18 -13.59 -19.12
C ALA A 156 7.59 -14.27 -17.85
N PHE A 157 6.61 -15.15 -18.04
CA PHE A 157 6.13 -16.04 -16.97
C PHE A 157 7.20 -17.09 -16.68
N ILE A 158 8.03 -16.79 -15.71
CA ILE A 158 9.11 -17.64 -15.17
C ILE A 158 9.10 -17.53 -13.66
N MET A 159 9.59 -18.53 -12.95
CA MET A 159 9.76 -18.46 -11.50
C MET A 159 10.79 -17.40 -11.13
N PRO A 160 10.65 -16.69 -9.98
CA PRO A 160 11.49 -15.54 -9.64
C PRO A 160 12.98 -15.88 -9.52
N GLN A 161 13.33 -17.09 -9.08
CA GLN A 161 14.72 -17.55 -9.04
C GLN A 161 15.33 -17.77 -10.44
N MET A 162 14.52 -17.84 -11.49
CA MET A 162 14.95 -17.94 -12.89
C MET A 162 15.19 -16.60 -13.55
N ASP A 163 14.69 -15.50 -12.97
CA ASP A 163 14.92 -14.13 -13.44
C ASP A 163 16.31 -13.67 -13.04
N LYS A 164 17.26 -13.70 -13.98
CA LYS A 164 18.68 -13.39 -13.78
C LYS A 164 19.11 -12.04 -14.37
N GLU A 165 18.18 -11.28 -14.91
CA GLU A 165 18.49 -9.98 -15.50
C GLU A 165 18.84 -8.95 -14.40
N LYS A 166 19.72 -8.01 -14.77
CA LYS A 166 20.09 -6.89 -13.88
C LYS A 166 18.86 -6.08 -13.49
N ARG A 167 18.82 -5.71 -12.21
CA ARG A 167 17.77 -4.86 -11.64
C ARG A 167 18.40 -3.61 -11.03
N TYR A 168 17.85 -2.47 -11.36
CA TYR A 168 18.46 -1.17 -11.16
C TYR A 168 17.66 -0.32 -10.17
N PHE A 169 18.37 0.37 -9.29
CA PHE A 169 17.81 1.56 -8.67
C PHE A 169 17.56 2.61 -9.75
N THR A 170 16.38 3.19 -9.77
CA THR A 170 16.05 4.26 -10.72
C THR A 170 16.28 5.64 -10.11
N GLU A 171 16.18 6.65 -10.95
CA GLU A 171 16.17 8.03 -10.49
C GLU A 171 15.07 8.25 -9.44
N TRP A 172 15.31 9.20 -8.54
CA TRP A 172 14.38 9.57 -7.48
C TRP A 172 13.14 10.31 -8.01
N SER A 173 12.07 10.33 -7.20
CA SER A 173 10.94 11.23 -7.37
C SER A 173 10.56 11.86 -6.03
N SER A 174 9.91 13.02 -6.07
CA SER A 174 9.45 13.67 -4.84
C SER A 174 8.30 12.91 -4.16
N ALA A 175 7.41 12.27 -4.94
CA ALA A 175 6.37 11.39 -4.42
C ALA A 175 6.97 10.19 -3.65
N ALA A 176 7.89 9.41 -4.28
CA ALA A 176 8.55 8.29 -3.60
C ALA A 176 9.32 8.73 -2.35
N THR A 177 9.94 9.93 -2.39
CA THR A 177 10.64 10.48 -1.23
C THR A 177 9.67 10.86 -0.11
N ALA A 178 8.50 11.41 -0.43
CA ALA A 178 7.49 11.77 0.56
C ALA A 178 6.81 10.53 1.18
N ASP A 179 6.45 9.54 0.38
CA ASP A 179 5.94 8.25 0.87
C ASP A 179 6.95 7.55 1.80
N PHE A 180 8.22 7.57 1.43
CA PHE A 180 9.29 7.08 2.30
C PHE A 180 9.31 7.80 3.65
N VAL A 181 9.21 9.13 3.67
CA VAL A 181 9.15 9.91 4.93
C VAL A 181 7.97 9.45 5.78
N ALA A 182 6.78 9.33 5.21
CA ALA A 182 5.58 8.91 5.93
C ALA A 182 5.75 7.51 6.52
N VAL A 183 6.17 6.53 5.71
CA VAL A 183 6.36 5.13 6.15
C VAL A 183 7.45 5.02 7.21
N MET A 184 8.57 5.75 7.08
CA MET A 184 9.65 5.73 8.07
C MET A 184 9.23 6.39 9.39
N ALA A 185 8.43 7.44 9.35
CA ALA A 185 7.85 8.06 10.55
C ALA A 185 6.87 7.10 11.27
N MET A 186 5.99 6.42 10.52
CA MET A 186 5.10 5.37 11.07
C MET A 186 5.91 4.21 11.66
N SER A 187 6.94 3.73 10.95
CA SER A 187 7.85 2.69 11.41
C SER A 187 8.50 3.08 12.74
N ALA A 188 8.97 4.31 12.86
CA ALA A 188 9.55 4.81 14.09
C ALA A 188 8.57 4.75 15.28
N ARG A 189 7.27 5.04 15.07
CA ARG A 189 6.25 4.93 16.12
C ARG A 189 5.99 3.50 16.53
N TYR A 190 5.73 2.61 15.57
CA TYR A 190 5.21 1.27 15.85
C TYR A 190 6.29 0.28 16.24
N PHE A 191 7.51 0.40 15.71
CA PHE A 191 8.63 -0.46 16.13
C PHE A 191 9.29 -0.03 17.43
N LYS A 192 9.05 1.19 17.95
CA LYS A 192 9.70 1.73 19.15
C LYS A 192 9.58 0.83 20.40
N LEU A 193 8.45 0.12 20.52
CA LEU A 193 8.21 -0.80 21.65
C LEU A 193 9.03 -2.09 21.56
N TYR A 194 9.44 -2.48 20.36
CA TYR A 194 10.10 -3.74 20.06
C TYR A 194 11.60 -3.56 19.81
N ASP A 195 11.97 -2.51 19.06
CA ASP A 195 13.36 -2.19 18.73
C ASP A 195 13.57 -0.67 18.63
N ARG A 196 14.07 -0.11 19.72
CA ARG A 196 14.35 1.34 19.78
C ARG A 196 15.45 1.79 18.81
N LYS A 197 16.43 0.91 18.54
CA LYS A 197 17.53 1.23 17.61
C LYS A 197 17.01 1.30 16.17
N TYR A 198 16.18 0.35 15.80
CA TYR A 198 15.53 0.33 14.50
C TYR A 198 14.59 1.52 14.33
N ALA A 199 13.72 1.77 15.30
CA ALA A 199 12.83 2.93 15.30
C ALA A 199 13.59 4.25 15.14
N ARG A 200 14.73 4.39 15.82
CA ARG A 200 15.59 5.57 15.68
C ARG A 200 16.17 5.68 14.27
N ARG A 201 16.68 4.58 13.71
CA ARG A 201 17.17 4.54 12.31
C ARG A 201 16.12 5.00 11.33
N CYS A 202 14.87 4.52 11.46
CA CYS A 202 13.76 4.94 10.60
C CYS A 202 13.49 6.45 10.74
N LEU A 203 13.43 6.96 11.97
CA LEU A 203 13.19 8.38 12.21
C LEU A 203 14.31 9.27 11.66
N ASP A 204 15.56 8.87 11.84
CA ASP A 204 16.70 9.61 11.31
C ASP A 204 16.68 9.66 9.78
N ALA A 205 16.32 8.54 9.12
CA ALA A 205 16.16 8.47 7.67
C ALA A 205 14.97 9.36 7.20
N ALA A 206 13.84 9.33 7.91
CA ALA A 206 12.70 10.20 7.62
C ALA A 206 13.10 11.69 7.69
N TRP A 207 13.85 12.09 8.72
CA TRP A 207 14.30 13.48 8.87
C TRP A 207 15.21 13.95 7.73
N VAL A 208 16.12 13.10 7.25
CA VAL A 208 17.00 13.45 6.12
C VAL A 208 16.18 13.72 4.87
N SER A 209 15.23 12.82 4.54
CA SER A 209 14.36 12.99 3.38
C SER A 209 13.37 14.14 3.54
N TRP A 210 12.81 14.34 4.73
CA TRP A 210 11.93 15.46 5.04
C TRP A 210 12.62 16.81 4.77
N LYS A 211 13.84 17.02 5.31
CA LYS A 211 14.59 18.25 5.09
C LYS A 211 14.86 18.49 3.61
N TYR A 212 15.23 17.43 2.87
CA TYR A 212 15.42 17.55 1.43
C TYR A 212 14.16 18.02 0.71
N LEU A 213 12.98 17.48 1.06
CA LEU A 213 11.71 17.89 0.46
C LEU A 213 11.34 19.32 0.81
N MET A 214 11.64 19.80 2.02
CA MET A 214 11.38 21.19 2.42
C MET A 214 12.29 22.20 1.69
N GLU A 215 13.53 21.81 1.38
CA GLU A 215 14.48 22.62 0.60
C GLU A 215 14.18 22.57 -0.91
N HIS A 216 13.42 21.56 -1.37
CA HIS A 216 13.07 21.34 -2.78
C HIS A 216 11.54 21.18 -2.92
N PRO A 217 10.80 22.29 -2.89
CA PRO A 217 9.33 22.26 -2.87
C PRO A 217 8.69 21.90 -4.22
N GLU A 218 9.45 21.90 -5.31
CA GLU A 218 8.94 21.59 -6.65
C GLU A 218 8.64 20.09 -6.80
N ASN A 219 7.54 19.77 -7.47
CA ASN A 219 7.23 18.41 -7.85
C ASN A 219 8.26 17.86 -8.84
N LYS A 220 9.02 16.84 -8.42
CA LYS A 220 9.92 16.08 -9.28
C LYS A 220 9.26 14.75 -9.63
N GLY A 221 8.52 14.72 -10.73
CA GLY A 221 7.97 13.49 -11.27
C GLY A 221 9.04 12.49 -11.71
N PHE A 222 8.71 11.20 -11.69
CA PHE A 222 9.56 10.16 -12.22
C PHE A 222 9.59 10.20 -13.76
N VAL A 223 10.73 9.92 -14.35
CA VAL A 223 10.90 9.80 -15.80
C VAL A 223 11.24 8.36 -16.12
N GLN A 224 10.40 7.71 -16.94
CA GLN A 224 10.52 6.28 -17.27
C GLN A 224 11.85 5.94 -17.98
N GLY A 225 12.33 6.81 -18.88
CA GLY A 225 13.58 6.59 -19.60
C GLY A 225 13.59 5.26 -20.35
N ASP A 226 14.59 4.43 -20.08
CA ASP A 226 14.78 3.11 -20.69
C ASP A 226 13.85 2.03 -20.10
N PHE A 227 13.04 2.36 -19.09
CA PHE A 227 12.19 1.39 -18.42
C PHE A 227 10.81 1.29 -19.09
N SER A 228 10.33 0.05 -19.26
CA SER A 228 8.95 -0.27 -19.66
C SER A 228 8.15 -0.99 -18.58
N THR A 229 8.74 -1.18 -17.37
CA THR A 229 8.05 -1.70 -16.18
C THR A 229 7.17 -0.62 -15.56
N GLY A 230 6.35 -0.95 -14.56
CA GLY A 230 5.39 -0.03 -13.93
C GLY A 230 5.97 1.37 -13.68
N SER A 231 5.23 2.40 -14.07
CA SER A 231 5.69 3.79 -13.95
C SER A 231 5.34 4.41 -12.60
N TYR A 232 4.19 4.06 -12.03
CA TYR A 232 3.65 4.68 -10.81
C TYR A 232 3.81 6.20 -10.78
N PHE A 233 3.60 6.84 -11.94
CA PHE A 233 3.74 8.28 -12.10
C PHE A 233 2.60 9.02 -11.39
N THR A 234 2.95 9.86 -10.43
CA THR A 234 2.01 10.71 -9.69
C THR A 234 2.62 12.09 -9.41
N SER A 235 1.77 13.05 -9.05
CA SER A 235 2.20 14.29 -8.39
C SER A 235 2.49 14.00 -6.91
N ASP A 236 3.17 14.93 -6.24
CA ASP A 236 3.63 14.73 -4.86
C ASP A 236 2.86 15.53 -3.80
N GLU A 237 1.77 16.20 -4.19
CA GLU A 237 1.05 17.11 -3.28
C GLU A 237 0.43 16.38 -2.08
N ASP A 238 -0.20 15.25 -2.35
CA ASP A 238 -0.85 14.39 -1.36
C ASP A 238 0.16 13.53 -0.59
N ASP A 239 1.24 13.08 -1.25
CA ASP A 239 2.35 12.36 -0.61
C ASP A 239 3.05 13.26 0.42
N ARG A 240 3.34 14.51 0.08
CA ARG A 240 3.91 15.49 1.01
C ARG A 240 2.96 15.83 2.17
N LEU A 241 1.66 15.88 1.92
CA LEU A 241 0.66 16.06 2.98
C LEU A 241 0.70 14.87 3.97
N TRP A 242 0.73 13.65 3.45
CA TRP A 242 0.86 12.45 4.29
C TRP A 242 2.18 12.42 5.05
N ALA A 243 3.30 12.74 4.41
CA ALA A 243 4.60 12.87 5.05
C ALA A 243 4.57 13.87 6.22
N ALA A 244 3.99 15.05 6.01
CA ALA A 244 3.87 16.08 7.04
C ALA A 244 3.03 15.59 8.24
N ALA A 245 1.91 14.90 7.96
CA ALA A 245 1.04 14.34 8.99
C ALA A 245 1.75 13.30 9.84
N GLU A 246 2.48 12.36 9.21
CA GLU A 246 3.17 11.29 9.91
C GLU A 246 4.40 11.78 10.69
N MET A 247 5.14 12.74 10.13
CA MET A 247 6.24 13.40 10.83
C MET A 247 5.74 14.14 12.07
N TRP A 248 4.67 14.93 11.94
CA TRP A 248 4.08 15.60 13.08
C TRP A 248 3.53 14.62 14.13
N GLU A 249 2.79 13.59 13.72
CA GLU A 249 2.24 12.60 14.65
C GLU A 249 3.35 11.84 15.38
N THR A 250 4.48 11.61 14.74
CA THR A 250 5.61 10.90 15.35
C THR A 250 6.42 11.81 16.28
N THR A 251 6.73 13.02 15.86
CA THR A 251 7.69 13.91 16.52
C THR A 251 7.06 14.99 17.39
N GLY A 252 5.91 15.51 16.98
CA GLY A 252 5.26 16.68 17.57
C GLY A 252 5.87 18.02 17.14
N GLU A 253 6.79 18.03 16.15
CA GLU A 253 7.47 19.25 15.70
C GLU A 253 6.51 20.21 15.03
N ALA A 254 6.55 21.48 15.46
CA ALA A 254 5.63 22.52 15.01
C ALA A 254 5.77 22.83 13.51
N GLU A 255 6.95 22.69 12.93
CA GLU A 255 7.17 22.90 11.49
C GLU A 255 6.40 21.90 10.65
N CYS A 256 6.33 20.63 11.07
CA CYS A 256 5.56 19.59 10.37
C CYS A 256 4.05 19.87 10.42
N LEU A 257 3.54 20.33 11.58
CA LEU A 257 2.13 20.74 11.70
C LEU A 257 1.82 21.95 10.83
N THR A 258 2.72 22.94 10.80
CA THR A 258 2.54 24.14 9.98
C THR A 258 2.48 23.81 8.49
N ASP A 259 3.35 22.95 7.99
CA ASP A 259 3.32 22.48 6.60
C ASP A 259 2.03 21.70 6.30
N LEU A 260 1.65 20.76 7.17
CA LEU A 260 0.41 19.99 7.06
C LEU A 260 -0.83 20.89 6.95
N GLU A 261 -1.00 21.81 7.89
CA GLU A 261 -2.18 22.70 7.93
C GLU A 261 -2.19 23.69 6.76
N THR A 262 -1.02 24.10 6.28
CA THR A 262 -0.89 24.92 5.07
C THR A 262 -1.42 24.16 3.85
N ARG A 263 -1.05 22.88 3.69
CA ARG A 263 -1.51 22.01 2.60
C ARG A 263 -3.01 21.75 2.70
N ILE A 264 -3.52 21.38 3.86
CA ILE A 264 -4.97 21.14 4.08
C ILE A 264 -5.75 22.43 3.73
N SER A 265 -5.29 23.59 4.21
CA SER A 265 -5.93 24.88 3.93
C SER A 265 -5.94 25.23 2.44
N ALA A 266 -4.86 24.90 1.71
CA ALA A 266 -4.78 25.13 0.27
C ALA A 266 -5.80 24.25 -0.49
N ILE A 267 -5.92 22.97 -0.13
CA ILE A 267 -6.90 22.05 -0.71
C ILE A 267 -8.32 22.53 -0.40
N SER A 268 -8.63 22.87 0.87
CA SER A 268 -9.94 23.39 1.29
C SER A 268 -10.34 24.65 0.50
N LYS A 269 -9.42 25.61 0.36
CA LYS A 269 -9.66 26.83 -0.44
C LYS A 269 -9.89 26.49 -1.92
N SER A 270 -9.14 25.53 -2.47
CA SER A 270 -9.32 25.09 -3.86
C SER A 270 -10.71 24.49 -4.09
N ILE A 271 -11.19 23.65 -3.16
CA ILE A 271 -12.53 23.05 -3.20
C ILE A 271 -13.61 24.13 -3.16
N LYS A 272 -13.51 25.09 -2.22
CA LYS A 272 -14.49 26.18 -2.04
C LYS A 272 -14.54 27.14 -3.25
N ASN A 273 -13.42 27.38 -3.93
CA ASN A 273 -13.34 28.27 -5.08
C ASN A 273 -13.75 27.62 -6.43
N THR A 274 -14.12 26.36 -6.45
CA THR A 274 -14.35 25.58 -7.69
C THR A 274 -15.70 25.86 -8.36
N SER A 275 -16.53 26.76 -7.89
CA SER A 275 -17.82 27.11 -8.52
C SER A 275 -17.70 27.76 -9.90
N ALA A 276 -16.48 28.13 -10.37
CA ALA A 276 -16.27 28.96 -11.56
C ALA A 276 -15.30 28.41 -12.63
N SER A 277 -14.69 27.21 -12.51
CA SER A 277 -13.65 26.75 -13.46
C SER A 277 -14.10 25.61 -14.36
N PRO A 278 -13.89 25.71 -15.72
CA PRO A 278 -14.15 24.63 -16.65
C PRO A 278 -13.18 23.44 -16.55
N PHE A 279 -12.04 23.57 -15.81
CA PHE A 279 -11.03 22.53 -15.63
C PHE A 279 -11.29 21.61 -14.40
N ARG A 280 -12.55 21.27 -14.15
CA ARG A 280 -13.03 20.49 -13.00
C ARG A 280 -12.45 19.06 -12.88
N ARG A 281 -11.81 18.54 -13.90
CA ARG A 281 -11.43 17.11 -14.01
C ARG A 281 -10.19 16.73 -13.17
N PHE A 282 -9.38 17.69 -12.73
CA PHE A 282 -8.08 17.48 -12.11
C PHE A 282 -7.94 18.09 -10.71
N ARG A 283 -9.03 18.45 -10.05
CA ARG A 283 -9.00 19.02 -8.70
C ARG A 283 -9.77 18.15 -7.71
N PRO A 284 -9.27 18.04 -6.46
CA PRO A 284 -9.99 17.31 -5.41
C PRO A 284 -11.39 17.91 -5.22
N ARG A 285 -12.36 17.05 -5.04
CA ARG A 285 -13.77 17.44 -4.82
C ARG A 285 -14.11 17.51 -3.34
N SER A 286 -13.34 16.85 -2.50
CA SER A 286 -13.44 16.79 -1.06
C SER A 286 -12.03 16.69 -0.47
N LEU A 287 -11.89 16.96 0.83
CA LEU A 287 -10.65 16.74 1.58
C LEU A 287 -10.35 15.23 1.74
N VAL A 288 -11.37 14.39 1.62
CA VAL A 288 -11.25 12.92 1.69
C VAL A 288 -12.06 12.33 0.54
N GLU A 289 -11.47 11.39 -0.18
CA GLU A 289 -12.07 10.75 -1.33
C GLU A 289 -12.21 9.23 -1.14
N SER A 290 -13.24 8.61 -1.74
CA SER A 290 -13.44 7.16 -1.68
C SER A 290 -12.39 6.40 -2.52
N GLY A 291 -11.90 7.01 -3.59
CA GLY A 291 -11.01 6.38 -4.58
C GLY A 291 -9.53 6.68 -4.35
N TRP A 292 -9.04 6.54 -3.12
CA TRP A 292 -7.63 6.71 -2.81
C TRP A 292 -6.81 5.44 -3.11
N ASP A 293 -5.57 5.63 -3.55
CA ASP A 293 -4.59 4.58 -3.85
C ASP A 293 -3.19 5.22 -3.99
N TRP A 294 -2.20 4.52 -4.56
CA TRP A 294 -0.84 5.01 -4.78
C TRP A 294 -0.77 6.37 -5.52
N GLY A 295 -1.75 6.68 -6.34
CA GLY A 295 -1.84 7.98 -7.05
C GLY A 295 -2.63 9.04 -6.28
N ASN A 296 -3.13 8.74 -5.10
CA ASN A 296 -3.79 9.67 -4.18
C ASN A 296 -3.78 9.10 -2.76
N VAL A 297 -2.76 9.41 -2.00
CA VAL A 297 -2.58 8.96 -0.60
C VAL A 297 -3.09 9.98 0.43
N GLY A 298 -3.66 11.09 -0.01
CA GLY A 298 -4.07 12.21 0.85
C GLY A 298 -4.98 11.82 2.01
N ASN A 299 -5.83 10.82 1.84
CA ASN A 299 -6.68 10.29 2.91
C ASN A 299 -5.87 9.86 4.14
N LEU A 300 -4.71 9.23 3.95
CA LEU A 300 -3.86 8.75 5.04
C LEU A 300 -3.43 9.91 5.94
N GLY A 301 -2.95 11.01 5.34
CA GLY A 301 -2.58 12.21 6.09
C GLY A 301 -3.77 12.89 6.78
N MET A 302 -4.92 12.95 6.11
CA MET A 302 -6.15 13.52 6.68
C MET A 302 -6.64 12.72 7.89
N TRP A 303 -6.56 11.38 7.84
CA TRP A 303 -6.94 10.52 8.96
C TRP A 303 -6.00 10.68 10.15
N THR A 304 -4.68 10.67 9.92
CA THR A 304 -3.70 10.96 10.97
C THR A 304 -3.99 12.30 11.64
N TYR A 305 -4.25 13.35 10.85
CA TYR A 305 -4.58 14.67 11.38
C TYR A 305 -5.87 14.68 12.20
N ALA A 306 -6.95 14.07 11.70
CA ALA A 306 -8.27 14.07 12.36
C ALA A 306 -8.32 13.20 13.62
N LEU A 307 -7.63 12.04 13.63
CA LEU A 307 -7.63 11.08 14.73
C LEU A 307 -6.60 11.41 15.81
N SER A 308 -5.61 12.24 15.55
CA SER A 308 -4.56 12.59 16.49
C SER A 308 -5.12 13.12 17.81
N LYS A 309 -4.48 12.74 18.91
CA LYS A 309 -4.76 13.24 20.27
C LYS A 309 -3.82 14.37 20.68
N LYS A 310 -2.90 14.77 19.80
CA LYS A 310 -1.97 15.88 20.05
C LYS A 310 -2.69 17.21 20.05
N LYS A 311 -2.21 18.12 20.90
CA LYS A 311 -2.70 19.50 20.98
C LYS A 311 -2.01 20.40 19.97
N GLY A 312 -2.62 21.55 19.68
CA GLY A 312 -2.05 22.62 18.85
C GLY A 312 -2.54 22.63 17.41
N ARG A 313 -3.40 21.68 17.02
CA ARG A 313 -4.06 21.71 15.71
C ARG A 313 -5.05 22.88 15.60
N ASN A 314 -5.28 23.33 14.39
CA ASN A 314 -6.37 24.26 14.08
C ASN A 314 -7.72 23.52 14.16
N GLU A 315 -8.52 23.82 15.17
CA GLU A 315 -9.79 23.13 15.43
C GLU A 315 -10.79 23.26 14.28
N GLU A 316 -10.83 24.39 13.57
CA GLU A 316 -11.72 24.58 12.41
C GLU A 316 -11.34 23.62 11.27
N LEU A 317 -10.05 23.45 11.00
CA LEU A 317 -9.56 22.49 10.01
C LEU A 317 -9.81 21.04 10.44
N VAL A 318 -9.65 20.73 11.73
CA VAL A 318 -9.96 19.38 12.26
C VAL A 318 -11.42 19.04 12.01
N GLU A 319 -12.34 19.96 12.32
CA GLU A 319 -13.79 19.73 12.11
C GLU A 319 -14.14 19.67 10.62
N GLU A 320 -13.48 20.43 9.75
CA GLU A 320 -13.67 20.35 8.30
C GLU A 320 -13.23 18.98 7.76
N VAL A 321 -12.07 18.47 8.20
CA VAL A 321 -11.57 17.14 7.80
C VAL A 321 -12.47 16.03 8.35
N ARG A 322 -12.87 16.10 9.63
CA ARG A 322 -13.80 15.13 10.23
C ARG A 322 -15.12 15.05 9.49
N LYS A 323 -15.69 16.22 9.16
CA LYS A 323 -16.91 16.28 8.35
C LYS A 323 -16.73 15.61 7.01
N ALA A 324 -15.62 15.85 6.31
CA ALA A 324 -15.34 15.21 5.03
C ALA A 324 -15.21 13.68 5.15
N ILE A 325 -14.60 13.17 6.22
CA ILE A 325 -14.52 11.73 6.52
C ILE A 325 -15.92 11.12 6.69
N LEU A 326 -16.76 11.76 7.50
CA LEU A 326 -18.13 11.27 7.78
C LEU A 326 -19.02 11.32 6.54
N ASP A 327 -18.94 12.41 5.76
CA ASP A 327 -19.70 12.57 4.51
C ASP A 327 -19.29 11.50 3.48
N ASN A 328 -17.98 11.22 3.34
CA ASN A 328 -17.46 10.18 2.46
C ASN A 328 -17.95 8.78 2.88
N ALA A 329 -17.82 8.45 4.16
CA ALA A 329 -18.27 7.16 4.68
C ALA A 329 -19.78 6.95 4.49
N LYS A 330 -20.58 8.01 4.74
CA LYS A 330 -22.02 7.96 4.49
C LYS A 330 -22.33 7.67 3.02
N ALA A 331 -21.64 8.32 2.09
CA ALA A 331 -21.86 8.10 0.66
C ALA A 331 -21.49 6.65 0.25
N ILE A 332 -20.42 6.09 0.80
CA ILE A 332 -20.02 4.68 0.58
C ILE A 332 -21.10 3.73 1.13
N ALA A 333 -21.55 3.94 2.36
CA ALA A 333 -22.58 3.10 2.97
C ALA A 333 -23.93 3.19 2.23
N ASP A 334 -24.33 4.38 1.78
CA ASP A 334 -25.53 4.58 0.97
C ASP A 334 -25.43 3.83 -0.38
N GLN A 335 -24.23 3.79 -1.00
CA GLN A 335 -23.97 3.00 -2.22
C GLN A 335 -24.10 1.50 -1.95
N ILE A 336 -23.45 0.97 -0.90
CA ILE A 336 -23.52 -0.44 -0.52
C ILE A 336 -24.96 -0.90 -0.29
N ARG A 337 -25.74 -0.09 0.44
CA ARG A 337 -27.14 -0.43 0.79
C ARG A 337 -28.11 -0.33 -0.38
N LYS A 338 -27.74 0.43 -1.41
CA LYS A 338 -28.53 0.59 -2.65
C LYS A 338 -28.27 -0.51 -3.67
N ASP A 339 -27.05 -1.05 -3.67
CA ASP A 339 -26.63 -2.06 -4.64
C ASP A 339 -27.18 -3.44 -4.27
N GLU A 340 -27.66 -4.21 -5.26
CA GLU A 340 -28.26 -5.54 -5.09
C GLU A 340 -27.31 -6.52 -4.40
N TYR A 341 -26.01 -6.44 -4.70
CA TYR A 341 -24.97 -7.32 -4.16
C TYR A 341 -24.13 -6.65 -3.05
N GLY A 342 -24.41 -5.38 -2.74
CA GLY A 342 -23.61 -4.60 -1.80
C GLY A 342 -22.28 -4.13 -2.34
N CYS A 343 -22.19 -3.87 -3.67
CA CYS A 343 -20.98 -3.33 -4.31
C CYS A 343 -20.64 -1.95 -3.74
N PRO A 344 -19.41 -1.76 -3.20
CA PRO A 344 -19.06 -0.52 -2.51
C PRO A 344 -18.54 0.59 -3.45
N ILE A 345 -18.43 0.32 -4.74
CA ILE A 345 -17.86 1.24 -5.73
C ILE A 345 -18.83 1.50 -6.88
N THR A 346 -18.66 2.64 -7.54
CA THR A 346 -19.43 3.03 -8.74
C THR A 346 -18.56 3.21 -9.97
N SER A 347 -17.24 3.20 -9.79
CA SER A 347 -16.25 3.29 -10.88
C SER A 347 -15.46 1.98 -10.95
N PHE A 348 -15.31 1.48 -12.17
CA PHE A 348 -14.61 0.24 -12.47
C PHE A 348 -13.42 0.55 -13.37
N PHE A 349 -12.26 0.04 -13.01
CA PHE A 349 -10.98 0.29 -13.67
C PHE A 349 -9.97 -0.74 -13.20
N TRP A 350 -8.80 -0.80 -13.80
CA TRP A 350 -7.72 -1.67 -13.39
C TRP A 350 -7.37 -1.47 -11.91
N GLY A 351 -7.63 -2.48 -11.07
CA GLY A 351 -7.44 -2.44 -9.62
C GLY A 351 -8.67 -2.02 -8.81
N CYS A 352 -9.85 -1.94 -9.41
CA CYS A 352 -11.07 -1.50 -8.74
C CYS A 352 -11.47 -2.38 -7.54
N ASN A 353 -11.12 -3.67 -7.51
CA ASN A 353 -11.34 -4.54 -6.36
C ASN A 353 -10.51 -4.11 -5.14
N GLY A 354 -9.28 -3.60 -5.35
CA GLY A 354 -8.49 -2.98 -4.30
C GLY A 354 -9.17 -1.74 -3.73
N THR A 355 -9.74 -0.90 -4.60
CA THR A 355 -10.55 0.25 -4.16
C THR A 355 -11.79 -0.21 -3.40
N ALA A 356 -12.48 -1.25 -3.85
CA ALA A 356 -13.62 -1.83 -3.13
C ALA A 356 -13.24 -2.31 -1.72
N ALA A 357 -12.12 -3.02 -1.60
CA ALA A 357 -11.60 -3.48 -0.31
C ALA A 357 -11.29 -2.32 0.64
N ARG A 358 -10.62 -1.26 0.13
CA ARG A 358 -10.27 -0.06 0.92
C ARG A 358 -11.47 0.75 1.39
N GLN A 359 -12.70 0.52 0.88
CA GLN A 359 -13.87 1.17 1.46
C GLN A 359 -14.11 0.75 2.93
N SER A 360 -13.65 -0.44 3.33
CA SER A 360 -13.69 -0.87 4.74
C SER A 360 -12.87 0.06 5.64
N VAL A 361 -11.72 0.55 5.16
CA VAL A 361 -10.88 1.52 5.88
C VAL A 361 -11.62 2.85 6.05
N ASN A 362 -12.18 3.39 4.97
CA ASN A 362 -12.96 4.64 5.00
C ASN A 362 -14.10 4.57 6.03
N LEU A 363 -14.84 3.47 6.04
CA LEU A 363 -15.97 3.25 6.95
C LEU A 363 -15.51 3.11 8.41
N HIS A 364 -14.45 2.36 8.66
CA HIS A 364 -13.93 2.17 10.01
C HIS A 364 -13.32 3.44 10.60
N VAL A 365 -12.60 4.23 9.81
CA VAL A 365 -12.08 5.54 10.26
C VAL A 365 -13.23 6.47 10.65
N ALA A 366 -14.35 6.46 9.93
CA ALA A 366 -15.53 7.24 10.32
C ALA A 366 -16.13 6.77 11.66
N GLU A 367 -16.17 5.46 11.95
CA GLU A 367 -16.57 4.94 13.27
C GLU A 367 -15.63 5.40 14.40
N LEU A 368 -14.33 5.58 14.11
CA LEU A 368 -13.37 6.11 15.09
C LEU A 368 -13.55 7.62 15.33
N ILE A 369 -13.99 8.37 14.33
CA ILE A 369 -14.29 9.81 14.44
C ILE A 369 -15.60 10.04 15.18
N ASP A 370 -16.65 9.27 14.86
CA ASP A 370 -17.95 9.33 15.51
C ASP A 370 -18.38 7.91 15.96
N PRO A 371 -18.15 7.56 17.23
CA PRO A 371 -18.55 6.25 17.78
C PRO A 371 -20.05 6.01 17.84
N THR A 372 -20.89 6.99 17.53
CA THR A 372 -22.36 6.83 17.52
C THR A 372 -22.87 6.21 16.22
N VAL A 373 -22.03 6.23 15.14
CA VAL A 373 -22.34 5.55 13.89
C VAL A 373 -21.75 4.13 13.87
N SER A 374 -22.36 3.23 13.10
CA SER A 374 -21.81 1.89 12.89
C SER A 374 -21.98 1.45 11.45
N TYR A 375 -20.88 1.06 10.84
CA TYR A 375 -20.79 0.54 9.47
C TYR A 375 -20.41 -0.95 9.42
N LYS A 376 -20.49 -1.67 10.54
CA LYS A 376 -20.11 -3.10 10.62
C LYS A 376 -20.82 -3.99 9.60
N SER A 377 -22.11 -3.73 9.35
CA SER A 377 -22.89 -4.47 8.34
C SER A 377 -22.43 -4.15 6.92
N ASP A 378 -22.04 -2.90 6.67
CA ASP A 378 -21.57 -2.43 5.37
C ASP A 378 -20.16 -2.98 5.09
N ILE A 379 -19.26 -2.96 6.07
CA ILE A 379 -17.92 -3.60 5.98
C ILE A 379 -18.06 -5.11 5.72
N ALA A 380 -18.98 -5.78 6.42
CA ALA A 380 -19.27 -7.20 6.17
C ALA A 380 -19.85 -7.43 4.75
N ALA A 381 -20.61 -6.48 4.19
CA ALA A 381 -21.09 -6.56 2.82
C ALA A 381 -19.95 -6.47 1.80
N ILE A 382 -18.96 -5.60 2.03
CA ILE A 382 -17.74 -5.52 1.20
C ILE A 382 -17.03 -6.87 1.16
N SER A 383 -16.77 -7.47 2.32
CA SER A 383 -16.12 -8.79 2.40
C SER A 383 -16.92 -9.87 1.67
N ARG A 384 -18.25 -9.88 1.81
CA ARG A 384 -19.11 -10.82 1.07
C ARG A 384 -19.05 -10.60 -0.43
N TRP A 385 -19.06 -9.32 -0.88
CA TRP A 385 -18.96 -8.99 -2.29
C TRP A 385 -17.65 -9.49 -2.90
N ILE A 386 -16.54 -9.24 -2.23
CA ILE A 386 -15.21 -9.73 -2.66
C ILE A 386 -15.16 -11.27 -2.72
N LEU A 387 -15.77 -11.96 -1.75
CA LEU A 387 -15.70 -13.42 -1.61
C LEU A 387 -16.79 -14.19 -2.38
N GLY A 388 -17.59 -13.52 -3.24
CA GLY A 388 -18.48 -14.18 -4.19
C GLY A 388 -19.95 -13.76 -4.16
N ASN A 389 -20.38 -12.86 -3.26
CA ASN A 389 -21.72 -12.26 -3.31
C ASN A 389 -21.74 -11.07 -4.28
N ASN A 390 -21.46 -11.34 -5.54
CA ASN A 390 -21.40 -10.36 -6.62
C ASN A 390 -22.07 -10.91 -7.89
N VAL A 391 -22.16 -10.11 -8.93
CA VAL A 391 -22.83 -10.47 -10.19
C VAL A 391 -22.25 -11.72 -10.87
N TYR A 392 -20.99 -12.06 -10.57
CA TYR A 392 -20.32 -13.25 -11.14
C TYR A 392 -20.57 -14.52 -10.31
N HIS A 393 -21.08 -14.40 -9.07
CA HIS A 393 -21.16 -15.49 -8.09
C HIS A 393 -19.80 -16.17 -7.88
N ARG A 394 -18.71 -15.40 -7.98
CA ARG A 394 -17.33 -15.84 -7.83
C ARG A 394 -16.54 -14.91 -6.92
N SER A 395 -15.65 -15.50 -6.16
CA SER A 395 -14.65 -14.74 -5.40
C SER A 395 -13.67 -14.03 -6.34
N PHE A 396 -13.11 -12.93 -5.85
CA PHE A 396 -11.97 -12.24 -6.46
C PHE A 396 -10.64 -12.56 -5.73
N VAL A 397 -10.63 -13.55 -4.82
CA VAL A 397 -9.43 -13.92 -4.05
C VAL A 397 -9.06 -15.36 -4.34
N THR A 398 -7.81 -15.60 -4.79
CA THR A 398 -7.33 -16.95 -5.11
C THR A 398 -7.41 -17.88 -3.89
N GLY A 399 -7.94 -19.08 -4.08
CA GLY A 399 -8.10 -20.09 -3.04
C GLY A 399 -9.17 -19.78 -1.98
N LEU A 400 -9.76 -18.58 -1.93
CA LEU A 400 -10.73 -18.20 -0.91
C LEU A 400 -12.10 -17.87 -1.52
N GLY A 401 -13.17 -18.06 -0.74
CA GLY A 401 -14.54 -17.70 -1.15
C GLY A 401 -15.19 -18.71 -2.07
N VAL A 402 -16.11 -18.25 -2.94
CA VAL A 402 -16.91 -19.07 -3.84
C VAL A 402 -16.27 -19.07 -5.24
N ASN A 403 -15.99 -20.25 -5.80
CA ASN A 403 -15.42 -20.39 -7.14
C ASN A 403 -14.27 -19.36 -7.39
N PRO A 404 -13.14 -19.46 -6.65
CA PRO A 404 -12.07 -18.48 -6.69
C PRO A 404 -11.42 -18.35 -8.08
N PRO A 405 -10.67 -17.28 -8.35
CA PRO A 405 -9.87 -17.14 -9.57
C PRO A 405 -8.87 -18.29 -9.70
N MET A 406 -8.75 -18.82 -10.92
CA MET A 406 -7.84 -19.92 -11.27
C MET A 406 -6.68 -19.48 -12.17
N HIS A 407 -6.81 -18.32 -12.83
CA HIS A 407 -5.84 -17.83 -13.81
C HIS A 407 -5.44 -16.37 -13.55
N PRO A 408 -4.96 -16.02 -12.32
CA PRO A 408 -4.49 -14.66 -12.05
C PRO A 408 -3.27 -14.34 -12.93
N HIS A 409 -3.11 -13.06 -13.29
CA HIS A 409 -1.89 -12.58 -13.90
C HIS A 409 -0.80 -12.48 -12.82
N ASP A 410 -0.19 -13.60 -12.51
CA ASP A 410 0.93 -13.79 -11.58
C ASP A 410 1.96 -14.73 -12.21
N ARG A 411 3.17 -14.26 -12.36
CA ARG A 411 4.24 -15.02 -13.03
C ARG A 411 4.55 -16.34 -12.34
N ARG A 412 4.42 -16.41 -11.01
CA ARG A 412 4.65 -17.66 -10.25
C ARG A 412 3.58 -18.68 -10.59
N SER A 413 2.31 -18.28 -10.48
CA SER A 413 1.17 -19.17 -10.79
C SER A 413 1.17 -19.64 -12.26
N GLY A 414 1.74 -18.84 -13.16
CA GLY A 414 1.87 -19.23 -14.58
C GLY A 414 3.10 -20.06 -14.90
N ALA A 415 4.01 -20.30 -13.93
CA ALA A 415 5.30 -20.93 -14.19
C ALA A 415 5.66 -22.11 -13.29
N ASP A 416 4.93 -22.34 -12.18
CA ASP A 416 5.25 -23.40 -11.20
C ASP A 416 4.76 -24.79 -11.60
N GLY A 417 3.87 -24.88 -12.61
CA GLY A 417 3.30 -26.14 -13.10
C GLY A 417 2.21 -26.72 -12.19
N ILE A 418 1.65 -25.91 -11.29
CA ILE A 418 0.51 -26.26 -10.42
C ILE A 418 -0.76 -25.65 -11.03
N ASP A 419 -1.81 -26.45 -11.18
CA ASP A 419 -3.06 -25.99 -11.79
C ASP A 419 -3.77 -24.91 -10.95
N GLU A 420 -3.76 -25.04 -9.60
CA GLU A 420 -4.30 -24.05 -8.70
C GLU A 420 -3.29 -22.90 -8.47
N PRO A 421 -3.69 -21.62 -8.53
CA PRO A 421 -2.78 -20.51 -8.32
C PRO A 421 -2.34 -20.37 -6.86
N TRP A 422 -1.30 -19.62 -6.61
CA TRP A 422 -0.86 -19.24 -5.27
C TRP A 422 -2.02 -18.62 -4.48
N PRO A 423 -2.27 -19.06 -3.24
CA PRO A 423 -3.49 -18.73 -2.51
C PRO A 423 -3.46 -17.34 -1.85
N GLY A 424 -4.64 -16.77 -1.67
CA GLY A 424 -4.87 -15.59 -0.82
C GLY A 424 -4.76 -14.25 -1.52
N TYR A 425 -4.62 -14.17 -2.84
CA TYR A 425 -4.40 -12.94 -3.60
C TYR A 425 -5.68 -12.36 -4.19
N LEU A 426 -5.89 -11.06 -3.95
CA LEU A 426 -6.97 -10.27 -4.56
C LEU A 426 -6.61 -9.89 -5.98
N VAL A 427 -7.44 -10.27 -6.96
CA VAL A 427 -7.29 -9.85 -8.36
C VAL A 427 -7.93 -8.47 -8.63
N GLY A 428 -7.43 -7.77 -9.64
CA GLY A 428 -7.72 -6.37 -9.93
C GLY A 428 -9.17 -6.00 -10.16
N GLY A 429 -9.95 -6.84 -10.85
CA GLY A 429 -11.37 -6.58 -11.17
C GLY A 429 -11.59 -5.97 -12.54
N GLY A 430 -12.85 -5.92 -12.99
CA GLY A 430 -13.26 -5.45 -14.30
C GLY A 430 -13.20 -3.93 -14.51
N HIS A 431 -13.33 -3.49 -15.76
CA HIS A 431 -13.44 -2.07 -16.12
C HIS A 431 -14.91 -1.62 -16.22
N THR A 432 -15.82 -2.55 -16.12
CA THR A 432 -17.27 -2.36 -15.97
C THR A 432 -17.80 -3.33 -14.90
N PRO A 433 -19.04 -3.19 -14.43
CA PRO A 433 -19.60 -4.10 -13.43
C PRO A 433 -19.62 -5.58 -13.84
N THR A 434 -19.51 -5.89 -15.14
CA THR A 434 -19.76 -7.24 -15.68
C THR A 434 -18.72 -7.74 -16.70
N ASP A 435 -17.53 -7.11 -16.78
CA ASP A 435 -16.51 -7.49 -17.79
C ASP A 435 -15.23 -8.11 -17.19
N TRP A 436 -15.21 -8.42 -15.87
CA TRP A 436 -14.11 -9.17 -15.30
C TRP A 436 -14.04 -10.58 -15.90
N VAL A 437 -12.83 -11.00 -16.24
CA VAL A 437 -12.52 -12.34 -16.75
C VAL A 437 -11.40 -12.96 -15.93
N ASP A 438 -11.48 -14.27 -15.74
CA ASP A 438 -10.43 -15.05 -15.09
C ASP A 438 -9.46 -15.56 -16.17
N ASP A 439 -8.60 -14.67 -16.64
CA ASP A 439 -7.66 -14.92 -17.74
C ASP A 439 -6.27 -14.36 -17.35
N GLN A 440 -5.27 -15.24 -17.39
CA GLN A 440 -3.89 -14.90 -17.05
C GLN A 440 -3.27 -13.84 -17.97
N GLU A 441 -3.67 -13.79 -19.25
CA GLU A 441 -3.14 -12.82 -20.20
C GLU A 441 -3.78 -11.42 -20.04
N ASP A 442 -4.95 -11.33 -19.38
CA ASP A 442 -5.60 -10.04 -19.11
C ASP A 442 -5.13 -9.43 -17.79
N TYR A 443 -3.90 -8.88 -17.80
CA TYR A 443 -3.32 -8.19 -16.63
C TYR A 443 -4.21 -7.05 -16.12
N SER A 444 -4.91 -6.36 -17.02
CA SER A 444 -5.71 -5.19 -16.65
C SER A 444 -6.94 -5.52 -15.81
N ARG A 445 -7.39 -6.79 -15.80
CA ARG A 445 -8.53 -7.27 -15.02
C ARG A 445 -8.18 -8.30 -13.97
N ASN A 446 -7.10 -9.08 -14.19
CA ASN A 446 -6.83 -10.27 -13.38
C ASN A 446 -5.44 -10.29 -12.73
N GLU A 447 -4.71 -9.15 -12.73
CA GLU A 447 -3.46 -9.02 -11.99
C GLU A 447 -3.71 -8.99 -10.48
N ILE A 448 -2.68 -9.32 -9.71
CA ILE A 448 -2.62 -9.19 -8.25
C ILE A 448 -1.65 -8.06 -7.89
N ALA A 449 -1.86 -7.36 -6.74
CA ALA A 449 -0.93 -6.31 -6.31
C ALA A 449 -0.97 -6.09 -4.79
N ILE A 450 0.16 -5.65 -4.24
CA ILE A 450 0.34 -5.44 -2.79
C ILE A 450 -0.61 -4.39 -2.22
N ASN A 451 -0.85 -3.28 -2.93
CA ASN A 451 -1.76 -2.22 -2.50
C ASN A 451 -3.22 -2.65 -2.45
N TRP A 452 -3.64 -3.52 -3.35
CA TRP A 452 -5.00 -4.09 -3.31
C TRP A 452 -5.15 -5.07 -2.17
N GLN A 453 -4.13 -5.90 -1.97
CA GLN A 453 -4.04 -6.87 -0.88
C GLN A 453 -4.09 -6.19 0.49
N ALA A 454 -3.42 -5.04 0.66
CA ALA A 454 -3.45 -4.29 1.91
C ALA A 454 -4.88 -3.88 2.32
N GLY A 455 -5.71 -3.47 1.35
CA GLY A 455 -7.11 -3.18 1.59
C GLY A 455 -7.95 -4.41 1.98
N LEU A 456 -7.60 -5.60 1.44
CA LEU A 456 -8.29 -6.86 1.77
C LEU A 456 -7.99 -7.31 3.20
N VAL A 457 -6.76 -7.15 3.67
CA VAL A 457 -6.32 -7.63 5.00
C VAL A 457 -6.45 -6.59 6.11
N TYR A 458 -6.87 -5.38 5.79
CA TYR A 458 -7.27 -4.38 6.78
C TYR A 458 -8.58 -4.80 7.43
#